data_790fb3d060f5d6e5d3d25991065c7e01
#
_entry.id   790fb3d060f5d6e5d3d25991065c7e01
#
_cell.length_a   1.000
_cell.length_b   1.000
_cell.length_c   1.000
_cell.angle_alpha   90.00
_cell.angle_beta   90.00
_cell.angle_gamma   90.00
#
_symmetry.space_group_name_H-M   'P 1'
#
loop_
_entity.id
_entity.type
_entity.pdbx_description
1 polymer ?
#
loop_
_entity_poly.entity_id
_entity_poly.type
_entity_poly.pdbx_seq_one_letter_code
_entity_poly.pdbx_strand_id
1 'polypeptide(L)'
;MTMTIEHGLQLQDRRDGVGGLYTIATLGSHSALQILKGARDEGFNTLAIANRETERLYRSYAFVDEVITIDKYSDFMSLVPELEQRKIIIVPHGSFVAYLSLEDHKKMRIPYFGNKAVLDWEASRELQRQWLTRANLKLPRQFRTGAEIDRPVIVKLYGAQGGKGYMFVRDAHDFEERASLLARQNYILQEYVIGVPAYIHYFYSPLTGKLEIMSMDRRYETNVDSLGRIPSSAQAGMDIDPSYVVVGNSPLVLRESLLAEAFRMGEDVVRVSQEICGPKGLFGAFCIETIITPDTNFYVMEISARIVAGT
;
A
#
# COMPACT_ATOMS: atom_id res chain seq x y z
N MET A 1 -4.88 -36.11 -14.37
CA MET A 1 -3.95 -36.69 -13.36
C MET A 1 -2.48 -36.45 -13.70
N THR A 2 -2.10 -36.36 -14.95
CA THR A 2 -0.71 -36.14 -15.42
C THR A 2 -0.16 -34.72 -15.13
N MET A 3 -0.97 -33.66 -15.24
CA MET A 3 -0.55 -32.26 -14.97
C MET A 3 -0.11 -32.00 -13.52
N THR A 4 -0.66 -32.75 -12.55
CA THR A 4 -0.36 -32.54 -11.12
C THR A 4 1.02 -33.12 -10.73
N ILE A 5 1.47 -34.15 -11.44
CA ILE A 5 2.76 -34.83 -11.17
C ILE A 5 3.91 -34.01 -11.76
N GLU A 6 3.78 -33.49 -12.96
CA GLU A 6 4.80 -32.63 -13.59
C GLU A 6 4.98 -31.31 -12.83
N HIS A 7 3.89 -30.71 -12.34
CA HIS A 7 3.96 -29.48 -11.53
C HIS A 7 4.62 -29.75 -10.17
N GLY A 8 4.36 -30.89 -9.55
CA GLY A 8 5.01 -31.34 -8.32
C GLY A 8 6.51 -31.59 -8.48
N LEU A 9 6.93 -32.18 -9.59
CA LEU A 9 8.35 -32.44 -9.89
C LEU A 9 9.11 -31.14 -10.20
N GLN A 10 8.51 -30.19 -10.93
CA GLN A 10 9.12 -28.87 -11.17
C GLN A 10 9.28 -28.04 -9.90
N LEU A 11 8.35 -28.16 -8.94
CA LEU A 11 8.45 -27.49 -7.63
C LEU A 11 9.50 -28.16 -6.73
N GLN A 12 9.69 -29.48 -6.85
CA GLN A 12 10.73 -30.21 -6.13
C GLN A 12 12.13 -29.83 -6.64
N ASP A 13 12.34 -29.79 -7.95
CA ASP A 13 13.59 -29.36 -8.59
C ASP A 13 14.00 -27.92 -8.22
N ARG A 14 13.02 -27.00 -8.07
CA ARG A 14 13.28 -25.63 -7.61
C ARG A 14 13.67 -25.57 -6.14
N ARG A 15 13.16 -26.48 -5.29
CA ARG A 15 13.52 -26.55 -3.87
C ARG A 15 14.95 -27.06 -3.61
N ASP A 16 15.47 -27.88 -4.50
CA ASP A 16 16.85 -28.39 -4.41
C ASP A 16 17.88 -27.33 -4.83
N GLY A 17 17.42 -26.17 -5.33
CA GLY A 17 18.22 -24.99 -5.67
C GLY A 17 18.46 -24.03 -4.50
N VAL A 18 19.03 -22.87 -4.79
CA VAL A 18 19.30 -21.79 -3.82
C VAL A 18 18.04 -21.35 -3.06
N GLY A 19 16.87 -21.42 -3.69
CA GLY A 19 15.57 -21.07 -3.08
C GLY A 19 15.24 -21.93 -1.85
N GLY A 20 15.45 -23.25 -1.91
CA GLY A 20 15.19 -24.18 -0.80
C GLY A 20 16.05 -23.96 0.46
N LEU A 21 17.13 -23.16 0.34
CA LEU A 21 17.98 -22.80 1.46
C LEU A 21 17.43 -21.63 2.29
N TYR A 22 16.50 -20.85 1.76
CA TYR A 22 15.95 -19.67 2.40
C TYR A 22 14.45 -19.80 2.65
N THR A 23 13.98 -19.13 3.68
CA THR A 23 12.56 -19.03 4.01
C THR A 23 12.09 -17.60 3.82
N ILE A 24 11.07 -17.41 3.00
CA ILE A 24 10.38 -16.13 2.90
C ILE A 24 9.36 -16.04 4.03
N ALA A 25 9.51 -15.02 4.85
CA ALA A 25 8.63 -14.79 6.00
C ALA A 25 7.90 -13.44 5.88
N THR A 26 6.66 -13.43 6.34
CA THR A 26 5.86 -12.20 6.40
C THR A 26 4.82 -12.26 7.52
N LEU A 27 4.29 -11.10 7.94
CA LEU A 27 3.16 -11.05 8.88
C LEU A 27 1.90 -11.62 8.23
N GLY A 28 1.18 -12.48 8.93
CA GLY A 28 -0.03 -13.15 8.46
C GLY A 28 -1.23 -12.20 8.41
N SER A 29 -1.18 -11.21 7.54
CA SER A 29 -2.19 -10.16 7.37
C SER A 29 -2.06 -9.54 5.97
N HIS A 30 -2.98 -8.68 5.58
CA HIS A 30 -2.93 -7.86 4.36
C HIS A 30 -2.64 -8.70 3.09
N SER A 31 -1.42 -8.63 2.54
CA SER A 31 -0.99 -9.29 1.29
C SER A 31 -0.18 -10.59 1.51
N ALA A 32 -0.21 -11.14 2.73
CA ALA A 32 0.64 -12.28 3.09
C ALA A 32 0.42 -13.51 2.20
N LEU A 33 -0.83 -13.84 1.84
CA LEU A 33 -1.12 -15.01 1.00
C LEU A 33 -0.50 -14.87 -0.40
N GLN A 34 -0.49 -13.67 -0.98
CA GLN A 34 0.15 -13.40 -2.28
C GLN A 34 1.65 -13.61 -2.19
N ILE A 35 2.29 -13.05 -1.14
CA ILE A 35 3.73 -13.17 -0.90
C ILE A 35 4.14 -14.63 -0.71
N LEU A 36 3.45 -15.36 0.16
CA LEU A 36 3.77 -16.75 0.47
C LEU A 36 3.51 -17.68 -0.72
N LYS A 37 2.43 -17.42 -1.50
CA LYS A 37 2.16 -18.18 -2.72
C LYS A 37 3.24 -17.95 -3.77
N GLY A 38 3.62 -16.70 -4.03
CA GLY A 38 4.69 -16.37 -4.96
C GLY A 38 6.05 -16.95 -4.52
N ALA A 39 6.39 -16.86 -3.24
CA ALA A 39 7.60 -17.45 -2.69
C ALA A 39 7.64 -18.97 -2.91
N ARG A 40 6.50 -19.65 -2.70
CA ARG A 40 6.39 -21.08 -2.93
C ARG A 40 6.57 -21.45 -4.40
N ASP A 41 5.98 -20.67 -5.31
CA ASP A 41 6.08 -20.91 -6.74
C ASP A 41 7.53 -20.75 -7.25
N GLU A 42 8.31 -19.88 -6.59
CA GLU A 42 9.74 -19.69 -6.84
C GLU A 42 10.65 -20.67 -6.07
N GLY A 43 10.08 -21.65 -5.37
CA GLY A 43 10.80 -22.71 -4.69
C GLY A 43 11.35 -22.38 -3.31
N PHE A 44 11.00 -21.23 -2.72
CA PHE A 44 11.36 -20.89 -1.34
C PHE A 44 10.50 -21.65 -0.32
N ASN A 45 11.06 -21.86 0.89
CA ASN A 45 10.25 -22.19 2.04
C ASN A 45 9.46 -20.97 2.49
N THR A 46 8.35 -21.19 3.18
CA THR A 46 7.42 -20.12 3.53
C THR A 46 7.05 -20.12 5.00
N LEU A 47 7.03 -18.93 5.61
CA LEU A 47 6.69 -18.75 7.02
C LEU A 47 5.68 -17.61 7.16
N ALA A 48 4.50 -17.94 7.69
CA ALA A 48 3.53 -16.92 8.13
C ALA A 48 3.69 -16.65 9.63
N ILE A 49 3.82 -15.39 10.02
CA ILE A 49 3.77 -14.97 11.42
C ILE A 49 2.37 -14.41 11.65
N ALA A 50 1.50 -15.24 12.22
CA ALA A 50 0.06 -14.98 12.34
C ALA A 50 -0.34 -14.68 13.79
N ASN A 51 -1.44 -13.98 13.97
CA ASN A 51 -2.06 -13.90 15.29
C ASN A 51 -3.05 -15.07 15.49
N ARG A 52 -3.56 -15.23 16.71
CA ARG A 52 -4.48 -16.33 17.06
C ARG A 52 -5.75 -16.38 16.22
N GLU A 53 -6.22 -15.20 15.75
CA GLU A 53 -7.43 -15.10 14.95
C GLU A 53 -7.22 -15.59 13.51
N THR A 54 -6.04 -15.35 12.94
CA THR A 54 -5.73 -15.66 11.55
C THR A 54 -4.90 -16.95 11.37
N GLU A 55 -4.34 -17.51 12.44
CA GLU A 55 -3.49 -18.72 12.41
C GLU A 55 -4.13 -19.86 11.62
N ARG A 56 -5.41 -20.17 11.90
CA ARG A 56 -6.12 -21.26 11.24
C ARG A 56 -6.23 -21.04 9.72
N LEU A 57 -6.39 -19.79 9.28
CA LEU A 57 -6.42 -19.44 7.86
C LEU A 57 -5.10 -19.82 7.19
N TYR A 58 -3.97 -19.38 7.74
CA TYR A 58 -2.66 -19.64 7.12
C TYR A 58 -2.30 -21.12 7.14
N ARG A 59 -2.62 -21.86 8.20
CA ARG A 59 -2.41 -23.31 8.28
C ARG A 59 -3.25 -24.11 7.28
N SER A 60 -4.31 -23.54 6.74
CA SER A 60 -5.16 -24.22 5.75
C SER A 60 -4.58 -24.23 4.33
N TYR A 61 -3.56 -23.42 4.05
CA TYR A 61 -2.95 -23.35 2.73
C TYR A 61 -1.70 -24.22 2.61
N ALA A 62 -1.71 -25.15 1.66
CA ALA A 62 -0.60 -26.08 1.42
C ALA A 62 0.71 -25.41 0.97
N PHE A 63 0.66 -24.16 0.54
CA PHE A 63 1.85 -23.38 0.19
C PHE A 63 2.46 -22.63 1.38
N VAL A 64 1.93 -22.76 2.59
CA VAL A 64 2.49 -22.22 3.83
C VAL A 64 3.13 -23.38 4.59
N ASP A 65 4.47 -23.41 4.64
CA ASP A 65 5.20 -24.53 5.27
C ASP A 65 5.17 -24.43 6.79
N GLU A 66 5.26 -23.21 7.34
CA GLU A 66 5.33 -22.98 8.78
C GLU A 66 4.46 -21.78 9.19
N VAL A 67 3.86 -21.87 10.36
CA VAL A 67 3.11 -20.75 10.98
C VAL A 67 3.60 -20.59 12.42
N ILE A 68 4.19 -19.43 12.71
CA ILE A 68 4.48 -18.98 14.08
C ILE A 68 3.31 -18.11 14.54
N THR A 69 2.77 -18.43 15.73
CA THR A 69 1.62 -17.69 16.29
C THR A 69 2.09 -16.73 17.36
N ILE A 70 1.64 -15.46 17.26
CA ILE A 70 1.86 -14.40 18.24
C ILE A 70 0.50 -13.87 18.71
N ASP A 71 0.47 -13.19 19.85
CA ASP A 71 -0.78 -12.62 20.35
C ASP A 71 -1.17 -11.37 19.56
N LYS A 72 -0.22 -10.47 19.30
CA LYS A 72 -0.42 -9.25 18.53
C LYS A 72 0.74 -9.04 17.55
N TYR A 73 0.48 -8.45 16.38
CA TYR A 73 1.53 -8.15 15.40
C TYR A 73 2.59 -7.18 15.93
N SER A 74 2.26 -6.32 16.91
CA SER A 74 3.23 -5.49 17.64
C SER A 74 4.29 -6.30 18.41
N ASP A 75 4.00 -7.58 18.71
CA ASP A 75 4.91 -8.45 19.45
C ASP A 75 5.98 -9.12 18.53
N PHE A 76 5.92 -8.84 17.22
CA PHE A 76 6.86 -9.39 16.23
C PHE A 76 8.33 -9.21 16.63
N MET A 77 8.67 -8.06 17.23
CA MET A 77 10.05 -7.77 17.62
C MET A 77 10.60 -8.76 18.68
N SER A 78 9.74 -9.42 19.44
CA SER A 78 10.15 -10.45 20.38
C SER A 78 10.67 -11.72 19.72
N LEU A 79 10.24 -11.99 18.47
CA LEU A 79 10.70 -13.12 17.67
C LEU A 79 12.01 -12.85 16.93
N VAL A 80 12.39 -11.58 16.75
CA VAL A 80 13.55 -11.19 15.94
C VAL A 80 14.82 -11.93 16.34
N PRO A 81 15.19 -12.09 17.63
CA PRO A 81 16.40 -12.80 18.02
C PRO A 81 16.42 -14.29 17.61
N GLU A 82 15.28 -14.95 17.58
CA GLU A 82 15.14 -16.34 17.09
C GLU A 82 15.24 -16.37 15.56
N LEU A 83 14.52 -15.49 14.88
CA LEU A 83 14.46 -15.43 13.42
C LEU A 83 15.81 -15.06 12.79
N GLU A 84 16.63 -14.24 13.49
CA GLU A 84 17.98 -13.87 13.05
C GLU A 84 18.95 -15.07 12.99
N GLN A 85 18.66 -16.15 13.71
CA GLN A 85 19.45 -17.40 13.68
C GLN A 85 19.07 -18.31 12.51
N ARG A 86 18.02 -17.96 11.77
CA ARG A 86 17.47 -18.74 10.67
C ARG A 86 17.79 -18.09 9.33
N LYS A 87 17.81 -18.85 8.25
CA LYS A 87 17.97 -18.32 6.89
C LYS A 87 16.65 -17.74 6.38
N ILE A 88 16.24 -16.63 6.95
CA ILE A 88 14.96 -15.95 6.68
C ILE A 88 15.20 -14.66 5.92
N ILE A 89 14.29 -14.37 4.99
CA ILE A 89 14.16 -13.05 4.33
C ILE A 89 12.74 -12.56 4.61
N ILE A 90 12.63 -11.39 5.25
CA ILE A 90 11.34 -10.72 5.45
C ILE A 90 10.92 -10.01 4.17
N VAL A 91 9.73 -10.33 3.67
CA VAL A 91 9.06 -9.56 2.61
C VAL A 91 7.96 -8.70 3.25
N PRO A 92 8.15 -7.38 3.31
CA PRO A 92 7.22 -6.49 3.98
C PRO A 92 6.00 -6.16 3.13
N HIS A 93 4.91 -5.84 3.82
CA HIS A 93 3.69 -5.27 3.24
C HIS A 93 3.06 -4.26 4.22
N GLY A 94 1.84 -3.78 3.92
CA GLY A 94 1.18 -2.73 4.70
C GLY A 94 1.13 -2.93 6.20
N SER A 95 0.99 -4.18 6.67
CA SER A 95 0.93 -4.44 8.12
C SER A 95 2.25 -4.20 8.85
N PHE A 96 3.39 -4.31 8.18
CA PHE A 96 4.67 -3.98 8.82
C PHE A 96 4.72 -2.51 9.23
N VAL A 97 4.32 -1.58 8.35
CA VAL A 97 4.27 -0.14 8.69
C VAL A 97 3.10 0.22 9.62
N ALA A 98 2.05 -0.61 9.67
CA ALA A 98 0.91 -0.39 10.56
C ALA A 98 1.18 -0.81 12.01
N TYR A 99 1.97 -1.86 12.22
CA TYR A 99 2.17 -2.47 13.55
C TYR A 99 3.57 -2.30 14.11
N LEU A 100 4.58 -2.02 13.29
CA LEU A 100 5.95 -1.80 13.72
C LEU A 100 6.34 -0.33 13.57
N SER A 101 7.08 0.19 14.53
CA SER A 101 7.64 1.53 14.45
C SER A 101 8.80 1.61 13.44
N LEU A 102 9.14 2.82 12.98
CA LEU A 102 10.33 3.03 12.15
C LEU A 102 11.63 2.59 12.86
N GLU A 103 11.68 2.76 14.20
CA GLU A 103 12.77 2.30 15.04
C GLU A 103 12.91 0.76 15.01
N ASP A 104 11.79 0.02 15.05
CA ASP A 104 11.78 -1.43 14.99
C ASP A 104 12.33 -1.90 13.63
N HIS A 105 11.90 -1.26 12.54
CA HIS A 105 12.44 -1.55 11.21
C HIS A 105 13.96 -1.34 11.14
N LYS A 106 14.48 -0.26 11.75
CA LYS A 106 15.92 0.04 11.76
C LYS A 106 16.70 -0.95 12.61
N LYS A 107 16.16 -1.37 13.75
CA LYS A 107 16.80 -2.33 14.68
C LYS A 107 16.84 -3.76 14.16
N MET A 108 15.86 -4.18 13.38
CA MET A 108 15.75 -5.53 12.84
C MET A 108 16.90 -5.83 11.88
N ARG A 109 17.70 -6.86 12.17
CA ARG A 109 18.85 -7.30 11.35
C ARG A 109 18.52 -8.43 10.37
N ILE A 110 17.35 -9.04 10.48
CA ILE A 110 16.90 -10.05 9.53
C ILE A 110 16.96 -9.46 8.12
N PRO A 111 17.48 -10.20 7.11
CA PRO A 111 17.39 -9.78 5.72
C PRO A 111 15.98 -9.32 5.36
N TYR A 112 15.88 -8.14 4.78
CA TYR A 112 14.64 -7.45 4.49
C TYR A 112 14.58 -7.12 3.01
N PHE A 113 13.52 -7.53 2.33
CA PHE A 113 13.33 -7.24 0.92
C PHE A 113 12.81 -5.81 0.75
N GLY A 114 13.68 -4.93 0.29
CA GLY A 114 13.39 -3.51 0.12
C GLY A 114 14.48 -2.62 0.70
N ASN A 115 14.27 -1.30 0.60
CA ASN A 115 15.14 -0.28 1.18
C ASN A 115 14.43 0.39 2.37
N LYS A 116 14.89 0.12 3.59
CA LYS A 116 14.29 0.69 4.80
C LYS A 116 14.35 2.21 4.87
N ALA A 117 15.31 2.85 4.17
CA ALA A 117 15.44 4.30 4.13
C ALA A 117 14.22 5.01 3.49
N VAL A 118 13.48 4.32 2.62
CA VAL A 118 12.27 4.89 2.01
C VAL A 118 11.10 4.98 2.98
N LEU A 119 11.12 4.18 4.06
CA LEU A 119 10.02 4.16 5.05
C LEU A 119 9.91 5.48 5.82
N ASP A 120 11.01 6.17 6.06
CA ASP A 120 10.98 7.50 6.71
C ASP A 120 10.21 8.51 5.84
N TRP A 121 10.34 8.41 4.51
CA TRP A 121 9.64 9.25 3.55
C TRP A 121 8.18 8.83 3.37
N GLU A 122 7.88 7.54 3.36
CA GLU A 122 6.51 7.03 3.28
C GLU A 122 5.69 7.38 4.54
N ALA A 123 6.29 7.27 5.72
CA ALA A 123 5.58 7.47 6.99
C ALA A 123 5.18 8.94 7.25
N SER A 124 5.86 9.92 6.63
CA SER A 124 5.57 11.34 6.79
C SER A 124 4.82 11.89 5.58
N ARG A 125 3.58 12.37 5.79
CA ARG A 125 2.78 12.99 4.72
C ARG A 125 3.49 14.18 4.06
N GLU A 126 4.28 14.92 4.85
CA GLU A 126 5.02 16.07 4.35
C GLU A 126 6.21 15.61 3.48
N LEU A 127 7.02 14.67 3.95
CA LEU A 127 8.15 14.13 3.19
C LEU A 127 7.65 13.43 1.93
N GLN A 128 6.58 12.67 2.03
CA GLN A 128 5.95 12.03 0.88
C GLN A 128 5.53 13.06 -0.18
N ARG A 129 4.89 14.16 0.24
CA ARG A 129 4.52 15.24 -0.67
C ARG A 129 5.73 15.92 -1.29
N GLN A 130 6.82 16.13 -0.52
CA GLN A 130 8.07 16.66 -1.05
C GLN A 130 8.67 15.72 -2.10
N TRP A 131 8.68 14.41 -1.86
CA TRP A 131 9.14 13.41 -2.81
C TRP A 131 8.35 13.47 -4.12
N LEU A 132 7.03 13.41 -4.04
CA LEU A 132 6.14 13.44 -5.20
C LEU A 132 6.24 14.79 -5.97
N THR A 133 6.41 15.91 -5.27
CA THR A 133 6.64 17.22 -5.90
C THR A 133 7.98 17.27 -6.63
N ARG A 134 9.06 16.74 -6.04
CA ARG A 134 10.37 16.63 -6.70
C ARG A 134 10.35 15.71 -7.91
N ALA A 135 9.49 14.70 -7.89
CA ALA A 135 9.21 13.83 -9.02
C ALA A 135 8.33 14.51 -10.10
N ASN A 136 8.03 15.79 -9.94
CA ASN A 136 7.21 16.58 -10.87
C ASN A 136 5.81 15.98 -11.13
N LEU A 137 5.24 15.30 -10.14
CA LEU A 137 3.91 14.71 -10.24
C LEU A 137 2.84 15.74 -9.89
N LYS A 138 1.68 15.64 -10.55
CA LYS A 138 0.54 16.51 -10.28
C LYS A 138 -0.14 16.07 -8.98
N LEU A 139 -0.19 16.96 -7.99
CA LEU A 139 -0.77 16.68 -6.68
C LEU A 139 -2.03 17.53 -6.46
N PRO A 140 -2.99 17.05 -5.66
CA PRO A 140 -4.12 17.88 -5.22
C PRO A 140 -3.63 19.13 -4.49
N ARG A 141 -4.33 20.26 -4.71
CA ARG A 141 -4.05 21.49 -3.98
C ARG A 141 -4.27 21.28 -2.48
N GLN A 142 -3.40 21.88 -1.68
CA GLN A 142 -3.61 21.99 -0.23
C GLN A 142 -3.94 23.43 0.12
N PHE A 143 -4.84 23.61 1.08
CA PHE A 143 -5.26 24.89 1.60
C PHE A 143 -4.68 25.07 3.00
N ARG A 144 -4.27 26.28 3.32
CA ARG A 144 -3.67 26.60 4.64
C ARG A 144 -4.75 26.85 5.69
N THR A 145 -5.86 27.48 5.27
CA THR A 145 -6.98 27.84 6.15
C THR A 145 -8.30 27.51 5.48
N GLY A 146 -9.36 27.38 6.28
CA GLY A 146 -10.73 27.17 5.78
C GLY A 146 -11.21 28.31 4.87
N ALA A 147 -10.76 29.55 5.14
CA ALA A 147 -11.13 30.73 4.33
C ALA A 147 -10.58 30.69 2.89
N GLU A 148 -9.56 29.89 2.62
CA GLU A 148 -9.01 29.72 1.27
C GLU A 148 -9.77 28.68 0.42
N ILE A 149 -10.75 27.98 1.01
CA ILE A 149 -11.49 26.91 0.33
C ILE A 149 -12.39 27.49 -0.75
N ASP A 150 -12.04 27.24 -2.00
CA ASP A 150 -12.76 27.71 -3.20
C ASP A 150 -13.42 26.57 -4.00
N ARG A 151 -13.33 25.35 -3.50
CA ARG A 151 -13.81 24.11 -4.13
C ARG A 151 -13.99 23.02 -3.09
N PRO A 152 -14.63 21.87 -3.42
CA PRO A 152 -14.73 20.74 -2.50
C PRO A 152 -13.37 20.27 -2.01
N VAL A 153 -13.27 19.98 -0.72
CA VAL A 153 -12.05 19.50 -0.05
C VAL A 153 -12.35 18.26 0.77
N ILE A 154 -11.30 17.47 0.99
CA ILE A 154 -11.29 16.42 1.98
C ILE A 154 -10.36 16.86 3.12
N VAL A 155 -10.91 16.84 4.33
CA VAL A 155 -10.14 17.04 5.56
C VAL A 155 -9.58 15.69 5.97
N LYS A 156 -8.26 15.61 6.11
CA LYS A 156 -7.53 14.39 6.49
C LYS A 156 -6.90 14.57 7.86
N LEU A 157 -7.34 13.82 8.85
CA LEU A 157 -6.72 13.83 10.17
C LEU A 157 -5.33 13.18 10.14
N TYR A 158 -4.39 13.69 10.94
CA TYR A 158 -3.11 13.03 11.14
C TYR A 158 -3.31 11.70 11.88
N GLY A 159 -2.61 10.65 11.43
CA GLY A 159 -2.76 9.29 11.96
C GLY A 159 -3.97 8.52 11.42
N ALA A 160 -4.81 9.14 10.58
CA ALA A 160 -5.87 8.43 9.88
C ALA A 160 -5.28 7.43 8.87
N GLN A 161 -5.78 6.19 8.91
CA GLN A 161 -5.35 5.10 8.03
C GLN A 161 -6.55 4.42 7.39
N GLY A 162 -6.39 3.95 6.15
CA GLY A 162 -7.42 3.18 5.45
C GLY A 162 -8.74 3.93 5.23
N GLY A 163 -8.68 5.25 5.01
CA GLY A 163 -9.88 6.09 4.76
C GLY A 163 -10.68 6.49 6.00
N LYS A 164 -10.29 6.06 7.20
CA LYS A 164 -10.90 6.51 8.45
C LYS A 164 -10.44 7.92 8.80
N GLY A 165 -11.36 8.73 9.38
CA GLY A 165 -11.03 10.10 9.82
C GLY A 165 -10.90 11.09 8.66
N TYR A 166 -11.55 10.82 7.54
CA TYR A 166 -11.73 11.77 6.44
C TYR A 166 -13.10 12.42 6.56
N MET A 167 -13.16 13.73 6.31
CA MET A 167 -14.40 14.51 6.27
C MET A 167 -14.47 15.26 4.94
N PHE A 168 -15.56 15.08 4.22
CA PHE A 168 -15.84 15.84 3.00
C PHE A 168 -16.44 17.20 3.36
N VAL A 169 -15.95 18.25 2.70
CA VAL A 169 -16.38 19.64 2.88
C VAL A 169 -16.59 20.27 1.52
N ARG A 170 -17.73 20.90 1.32
CA ARG A 170 -18.14 21.48 0.02
C ARG A 170 -17.45 22.81 -0.27
N ASP A 171 -17.36 23.67 0.75
CA ASP A 171 -16.88 25.05 0.64
C ASP A 171 -16.43 25.58 2.01
N ALA A 172 -15.99 26.84 2.06
CA ALA A 172 -15.54 27.50 3.29
C ALA A 172 -16.63 27.56 4.38
N HIS A 173 -17.89 27.76 3.99
CA HIS A 173 -19.01 27.85 4.94
C HIS A 173 -19.26 26.49 5.61
N ASP A 174 -19.36 25.40 4.81
CA ASP A 174 -19.51 24.04 5.32
C ASP A 174 -18.34 23.63 6.24
N PHE A 175 -17.13 24.14 5.93
CA PHE A 175 -15.97 23.96 6.81
C PHE A 175 -16.14 24.64 8.15
N GLU A 176 -16.59 25.88 8.19
CA GLU A 176 -16.80 26.65 9.42
C GLU A 176 -17.85 25.98 10.32
N GLU A 177 -18.95 25.52 9.76
CA GLU A 177 -20.00 24.79 10.49
C GLU A 177 -19.47 23.53 11.17
N ARG A 178 -18.53 22.82 10.52
CA ARG A 178 -17.93 21.57 10.99
C ARG A 178 -16.62 21.75 11.77
N ALA A 179 -16.07 22.95 11.82
CA ALA A 179 -14.76 23.21 12.44
C ALA A 179 -14.69 22.78 13.92
N SER A 180 -15.81 22.83 14.65
CA SER A 180 -15.89 22.38 16.03
C SER A 180 -15.56 20.87 16.20
N LEU A 181 -15.85 20.02 15.19
CA LEU A 181 -15.53 18.60 15.17
C LEU A 181 -14.03 18.35 15.06
N LEU A 182 -13.27 19.32 14.56
CA LEU A 182 -11.83 19.28 14.36
C LEU A 182 -11.04 19.89 15.53
N ALA A 183 -11.73 20.44 16.53
CA ALA A 183 -11.12 21.10 17.67
C ALA A 183 -10.10 20.16 18.35
N ARG A 184 -8.84 20.63 18.46
CA ARG A 184 -7.68 19.91 19.02
C ARG A 184 -7.11 18.79 18.14
N GLN A 185 -7.50 18.67 16.88
CA GLN A 185 -6.93 17.68 15.97
C GLN A 185 -6.04 18.38 14.91
N ASN A 186 -4.92 17.75 14.59
CA ASN A 186 -4.12 18.18 13.45
C ASN A 186 -4.71 17.58 12.17
N TYR A 187 -4.90 18.40 11.16
CA TYR A 187 -5.49 18.01 9.89
C TYR A 187 -4.84 18.70 8.70
N ILE A 188 -5.10 18.16 7.53
CA ILE A 188 -4.75 18.74 6.23
C ILE A 188 -6.04 18.99 5.47
N LEU A 189 -6.15 20.20 4.86
CA LEU A 189 -7.20 20.53 3.91
C LEU A 189 -6.67 20.27 2.50
N GLN A 190 -7.25 19.31 1.81
CA GLN A 190 -6.80 18.88 0.48
C GLN A 190 -7.96 18.93 -0.51
N GLU A 191 -7.71 19.45 -1.70
CA GLU A 191 -8.66 19.42 -2.82
C GLU A 191 -9.26 18.02 -2.98
N TYR A 192 -10.58 17.95 -3.09
CA TYR A 192 -11.29 16.72 -3.46
C TYR A 192 -11.29 16.59 -4.98
N VAL A 193 -10.40 15.78 -5.51
CA VAL A 193 -10.29 15.57 -6.96
C VAL A 193 -11.40 14.63 -7.42
N ILE A 194 -12.19 15.08 -8.39
CA ILE A 194 -13.26 14.29 -8.99
C ILE A 194 -12.68 13.48 -10.17
N GLY A 195 -12.74 12.17 -10.08
CA GLY A 195 -12.21 11.26 -11.10
C GLY A 195 -12.31 9.80 -10.68
N VAL A 196 -11.64 8.94 -11.42
CA VAL A 196 -11.59 7.50 -11.16
C VAL A 196 -10.34 7.17 -10.34
N PRO A 197 -10.47 6.61 -9.13
CA PRO A 197 -9.31 6.13 -8.39
C PRO A 197 -8.66 4.95 -9.12
N ALA A 198 -7.36 5.02 -9.29
CA ALA A 198 -6.54 3.98 -9.89
C ALA A 198 -5.25 3.81 -9.10
N TYR A 199 -4.99 2.59 -8.69
CA TYR A 199 -3.82 2.19 -7.92
C TYR A 199 -2.90 1.45 -8.87
N ILE A 200 -1.73 2.04 -9.15
CA ILE A 200 -0.77 1.51 -10.12
C ILE A 200 0.37 0.88 -9.36
N HIS A 201 0.56 -0.41 -9.56
CA HIS A 201 1.59 -1.20 -8.90
C HIS A 201 2.79 -1.38 -9.79
N TYR A 202 3.95 -1.11 -9.25
CA TYR A 202 5.23 -1.19 -9.95
C TYR A 202 6.18 -2.13 -9.22
N PHE A 203 7.15 -2.61 -9.96
CA PHE A 203 8.32 -3.26 -9.40
C PHE A 203 9.58 -2.59 -9.96
N TYR A 204 10.47 -2.17 -9.08
CA TYR A 204 11.79 -1.67 -9.47
C TYR A 204 12.89 -2.56 -8.91
N SER A 205 13.78 -3.00 -9.80
CA SER A 205 14.99 -3.75 -9.43
C SER A 205 16.23 -2.88 -9.56
N PRO A 206 16.84 -2.44 -8.46
CA PRO A 206 18.11 -1.71 -8.54
C PRO A 206 19.28 -2.59 -9.03
N LEU A 207 19.11 -3.92 -9.06
CA LEU A 207 20.11 -4.85 -9.60
C LEU A 207 20.17 -4.79 -11.13
N THR A 208 19.06 -4.59 -11.79
CA THR A 208 18.94 -4.52 -13.26
C THR A 208 18.68 -3.12 -13.77
N GLY A 209 18.33 -2.18 -12.90
CA GLY A 209 17.91 -0.83 -13.25
C GLY A 209 16.55 -0.78 -13.97
N LYS A 210 15.77 -1.86 -13.92
CA LYS A 210 14.48 -1.95 -14.64
C LYS A 210 13.30 -1.64 -13.73
N LEU A 211 12.36 -0.88 -14.30
CA LEU A 211 11.04 -0.62 -13.77
C LEU A 211 10.00 -1.40 -14.59
N GLU A 212 9.03 -1.99 -13.92
CA GLU A 212 7.90 -2.69 -14.54
C GLU A 212 6.60 -2.23 -13.90
N ILE A 213 5.53 -2.07 -14.69
CA ILE A 213 4.15 -1.98 -14.19
C ILE A 213 3.67 -3.42 -14.01
N MET A 214 3.34 -3.80 -12.77
CA MET A 214 2.92 -5.16 -12.45
C MET A 214 1.42 -5.37 -12.66
N SER A 215 0.64 -4.48 -12.05
CA SER A 215 -0.82 -4.57 -12.01
C SER A 215 -1.44 -3.22 -11.75
N MET A 216 -2.75 -3.16 -11.84
CA MET A 216 -3.53 -2.00 -11.45
C MET A 216 -4.80 -2.46 -10.78
N ASP A 217 -5.28 -1.72 -9.80
CA ASP A 217 -6.55 -2.00 -9.17
C ASP A 217 -7.39 -0.73 -8.91
N ARG A 218 -8.65 -0.96 -8.66
CA ARG A 218 -9.58 -0.03 -8.04
C ARG A 218 -10.00 -0.60 -6.70
N ARG A 219 -10.06 0.22 -5.69
CA ARG A 219 -10.56 -0.18 -4.36
C ARG A 219 -12.05 0.04 -4.26
N TYR A 220 -12.72 -0.88 -3.57
CA TYR A 220 -14.09 -0.70 -3.13
C TYR A 220 -14.08 -0.11 -1.73
N GLU A 221 -14.72 1.02 -1.59
CA GLU A 221 -14.78 1.78 -0.35
C GLU A 221 -16.19 1.72 0.24
N THR A 222 -16.27 1.56 1.56
CA THR A 222 -17.56 1.49 2.24
C THR A 222 -18.36 2.76 1.97
N ASN A 223 -19.61 2.71 2.05
CA ASN A 223 -20.70 3.60 1.69
C ASN A 223 -20.49 4.52 0.46
N VAL A 224 -19.28 5.04 0.15
CA VAL A 224 -19.06 5.86 -1.06
C VAL A 224 -19.47 5.09 -2.32
N ASP A 225 -19.07 3.84 -2.47
CA ASP A 225 -19.51 3.00 -3.58
C ASP A 225 -21.00 2.68 -3.54
N SER A 226 -21.58 2.58 -2.33
CA SER A 226 -23.02 2.40 -2.15
C SER A 226 -23.80 3.67 -2.51
N LEU A 227 -23.34 4.84 -2.06
CA LEU A 227 -23.98 6.12 -2.37
C LEU A 227 -24.04 6.37 -3.88
N GLY A 228 -23.01 5.99 -4.63
CA GLY A 228 -22.99 6.09 -6.09
C GLY A 228 -24.06 5.26 -6.81
N ARG A 229 -24.73 4.32 -6.11
CA ARG A 229 -25.85 3.50 -6.63
C ARG A 229 -27.22 4.06 -6.30
N ILE A 230 -27.30 5.04 -5.40
CA ILE A 230 -28.55 5.68 -5.01
C ILE A 230 -28.78 6.89 -5.92
N PRO A 231 -29.93 7.03 -6.58
CA PRO A 231 -30.24 8.22 -7.36
C PRO A 231 -30.11 9.50 -6.51
N SER A 232 -29.56 10.57 -7.09
CA SER A 232 -29.31 11.82 -6.36
C SER A 232 -30.58 12.41 -5.71
N SER A 233 -31.73 12.24 -6.37
CA SER A 233 -33.04 12.64 -5.82
C SER A 233 -33.42 11.86 -4.54
N ALA A 234 -32.96 10.61 -4.42
CA ALA A 234 -33.21 9.79 -3.22
C ALA A 234 -32.16 10.03 -2.13
N GLN A 235 -31.01 10.60 -2.46
CA GLN A 235 -30.00 11.01 -1.48
C GLN A 235 -30.39 12.30 -0.75
N ALA A 236 -31.27 13.11 -1.33
CA ALA A 236 -31.76 14.33 -0.70
C ALA A 236 -32.45 14.02 0.63
N GLY A 237 -31.94 14.60 1.71
CA GLY A 237 -32.44 14.36 3.08
C GLY A 237 -31.85 13.14 3.80
N MET A 238 -30.93 12.39 3.16
CA MET A 238 -30.13 11.38 3.84
C MET A 238 -28.91 12.07 4.49
N ASP A 239 -28.79 11.93 5.81
CA ASP A 239 -27.63 12.39 6.56
C ASP A 239 -26.57 11.27 6.62
N ILE A 240 -25.86 11.07 5.51
CA ILE A 240 -24.84 10.02 5.39
C ILE A 240 -23.51 10.68 5.01
N ASP A 241 -22.57 10.69 5.96
CA ASP A 241 -21.19 11.08 5.67
C ASP A 241 -20.49 10.03 4.82
N PRO A 242 -19.77 10.44 3.76
CA PRO A 242 -18.98 9.53 2.95
C PRO A 242 -17.88 8.82 3.76
N SER A 243 -17.79 7.51 3.61
CA SER A 243 -16.72 6.68 4.20
C SER A 243 -15.88 6.04 3.09
N TYR A 244 -14.56 6.15 3.24
CA TYR A 244 -13.55 5.69 2.30
C TYR A 244 -12.79 4.45 2.81
N VAL A 245 -13.38 3.71 3.73
CA VAL A 245 -12.75 2.49 4.28
C VAL A 245 -12.76 1.40 3.22
N VAL A 246 -11.57 0.94 2.83
CA VAL A 246 -11.41 -0.10 1.81
C VAL A 246 -11.86 -1.46 2.33
N VAL A 247 -12.71 -2.14 1.57
CA VAL A 247 -13.22 -3.50 1.86
C VAL A 247 -12.79 -4.54 0.83
N GLY A 248 -12.26 -4.12 -0.32
CA GLY A 248 -11.81 -5.03 -1.36
C GLY A 248 -11.21 -4.31 -2.55
N ASN A 249 -10.59 -5.09 -3.44
CA ASN A 249 -9.94 -4.60 -4.64
C ASN A 249 -10.52 -5.29 -5.87
N SER A 250 -10.56 -4.58 -6.98
CA SER A 250 -10.92 -5.13 -8.29
C SER A 250 -9.80 -4.80 -9.29
N PRO A 251 -9.35 -5.77 -10.10
CA PRO A 251 -8.40 -5.48 -11.17
C PRO A 251 -8.92 -4.37 -12.07
N LEU A 252 -8.03 -3.49 -12.48
CA LEU A 252 -8.27 -2.40 -13.42
C LEU A 252 -7.32 -2.54 -14.60
N VAL A 253 -7.83 -2.28 -15.79
CA VAL A 253 -7.02 -2.16 -17.02
C VAL A 253 -7.14 -0.73 -17.52
N LEU A 254 -6.03 0.00 -17.53
CA LEU A 254 -5.98 1.33 -18.13
C LEU A 254 -5.98 1.22 -19.66
N ARG A 255 -6.54 2.23 -20.33
CA ARG A 255 -6.35 2.39 -21.77
C ARG A 255 -4.86 2.50 -22.07
N GLU A 256 -4.40 1.86 -23.13
CA GLU A 256 -2.99 1.85 -23.54
C GLU A 256 -2.41 3.28 -23.68
N SER A 257 -3.23 4.22 -24.18
CA SER A 257 -2.84 5.63 -24.28
C SER A 257 -2.45 6.32 -22.95
N LEU A 258 -2.81 5.75 -21.81
CA LEU A 258 -2.47 6.27 -20.48
C LEU A 258 -1.24 5.56 -19.87
N LEU A 259 -0.81 4.44 -20.43
CA LEU A 259 0.30 3.64 -19.88
C LEU A 259 1.64 4.37 -19.95
N ALA A 260 1.87 5.18 -20.98
CA ALA A 260 3.12 5.94 -21.11
C ALA A 260 3.28 6.95 -19.95
N GLU A 261 2.20 7.65 -19.59
CA GLU A 261 2.22 8.57 -18.44
C GLU A 261 2.38 7.82 -17.12
N ALA A 262 1.63 6.71 -16.94
CA ALA A 262 1.76 5.86 -15.77
C ALA A 262 3.20 5.35 -15.61
N PHE A 263 3.85 4.90 -16.68
CA PHE A 263 5.24 4.43 -16.64
C PHE A 263 6.20 5.54 -16.26
N ARG A 264 6.08 6.73 -16.89
CA ARG A 264 6.90 7.91 -16.59
C ARG A 264 6.79 8.33 -15.11
N MET A 265 5.59 8.32 -14.54
CA MET A 265 5.40 8.62 -13.11
C MET A 265 6.22 7.67 -12.23
N GLY A 266 6.22 6.37 -12.55
CA GLY A 266 7.04 5.39 -11.84
C GLY A 266 8.54 5.66 -11.97
N GLU A 267 9.03 5.97 -13.18
CA GLU A 267 10.45 6.34 -13.41
C GLU A 267 10.87 7.58 -12.61
N ASP A 268 10.05 8.63 -12.61
CA ASP A 268 10.34 9.87 -11.89
C ASP A 268 10.37 9.65 -10.36
N VAL A 269 9.47 8.83 -9.84
CA VAL A 269 9.44 8.47 -8.42
C VAL A 269 10.68 7.65 -8.03
N VAL A 270 11.08 6.69 -8.85
CA VAL A 270 12.31 5.89 -8.65
C VAL A 270 13.53 6.80 -8.66
N ARG A 271 13.69 7.64 -9.67
CA ARG A 271 14.80 8.59 -9.79
C ARG A 271 14.94 9.46 -8.54
N VAL A 272 13.87 10.08 -8.10
CA VAL A 272 13.91 10.92 -6.88
C VAL A 272 14.20 10.09 -5.64
N SER A 273 13.71 8.85 -5.56
CA SER A 273 14.02 7.96 -4.43
C SER A 273 15.53 7.69 -4.30
N GLN A 274 16.23 7.60 -5.41
CA GLN A 274 17.70 7.43 -5.42
C GLN A 274 18.43 8.67 -4.91
N GLU A 275 17.88 9.86 -5.14
CA GLU A 275 18.44 11.11 -4.62
C GLU A 275 18.23 11.26 -3.11
N ILE A 276 17.07 10.83 -2.58
CA ILE A 276 16.68 11.07 -1.17
C ILE A 276 17.02 9.91 -0.23
N CYS A 277 17.12 8.68 -0.75
CA CYS A 277 17.32 7.47 0.05
C CYS A 277 18.60 6.69 -0.32
N GLY A 278 19.50 7.33 -1.10
CA GLY A 278 20.74 6.73 -1.58
C GLY A 278 20.56 5.93 -2.88
N PRO A 279 21.64 5.45 -3.49
CA PRO A 279 21.69 4.97 -4.88
C PRO A 279 20.78 3.78 -5.19
N LYS A 280 20.36 3.01 -4.20
CA LYS A 280 19.38 1.93 -4.39
C LYS A 280 17.96 2.46 -4.58
N GLY A 281 17.63 3.61 -3.96
CA GLY A 281 16.29 4.20 -4.00
C GLY A 281 15.21 3.24 -3.54
N LEU A 282 14.08 3.23 -4.23
CA LEU A 282 13.07 2.18 -4.13
C LEU A 282 13.68 0.83 -4.51
N PHE A 283 13.22 -0.21 -3.84
CA PHE A 283 13.62 -1.58 -4.15
C PHE A 283 12.44 -2.52 -3.97
N GLY A 284 12.05 -3.20 -5.03
CA GLY A 284 10.90 -4.12 -5.03
C GLY A 284 9.59 -3.43 -5.44
N ALA A 285 8.50 -3.96 -4.94
CA ALA A 285 7.17 -3.48 -5.26
C ALA A 285 6.86 -2.13 -4.57
N PHE A 286 6.16 -1.25 -5.28
CA PHE A 286 5.58 -0.03 -4.74
C PHE A 286 4.28 0.31 -5.50
N CYS A 287 3.46 1.16 -4.91
CA CYS A 287 2.20 1.58 -5.51
C CYS A 287 2.09 3.10 -5.51
N ILE A 288 1.65 3.67 -6.63
CA ILE A 288 1.25 5.07 -6.74
C ILE A 288 -0.29 5.12 -6.77
N GLU A 289 -0.87 5.78 -5.76
CA GLU A 289 -2.30 5.98 -5.66
C GLU A 289 -2.71 7.24 -6.41
N THR A 290 -3.60 7.09 -7.40
CA THR A 290 -3.97 8.19 -8.30
C THR A 290 -5.48 8.36 -8.38
N ILE A 291 -5.89 9.57 -8.80
CA ILE A 291 -7.22 9.84 -9.33
C ILE A 291 -7.05 10.36 -10.76
N ILE A 292 -7.70 9.70 -11.70
CA ILE A 292 -7.66 10.09 -13.12
C ILE A 292 -8.92 10.89 -13.42
N THR A 293 -8.74 12.17 -13.76
CA THR A 293 -9.84 13.10 -14.05
C THR A 293 -10.44 12.86 -15.44
N PRO A 294 -11.63 13.44 -15.75
CA PRO A 294 -12.22 13.37 -17.08
C PRO A 294 -11.28 13.84 -18.21
N ASP A 295 -10.40 14.81 -17.93
CA ASP A 295 -9.37 15.29 -18.86
C ASP A 295 -8.14 14.40 -18.92
N THR A 296 -8.24 13.18 -18.38
CA THR A 296 -7.16 12.17 -18.34
C THR A 296 -5.89 12.59 -17.60
N ASN A 297 -5.97 13.57 -16.72
CA ASN A 297 -4.85 13.96 -15.84
C ASN A 297 -4.76 13.00 -14.65
N PHE A 298 -3.55 12.56 -14.33
CA PHE A 298 -3.28 11.81 -13.11
C PHE A 298 -2.98 12.77 -11.97
N TYR A 299 -3.81 12.75 -10.94
CA TYR A 299 -3.53 13.40 -9.65
C TYR A 299 -3.01 12.34 -8.68
N VAL A 300 -1.78 12.48 -8.24
CA VAL A 300 -1.18 11.53 -7.29
C VAL A 300 -1.57 11.91 -5.88
N MET A 301 -2.17 10.95 -5.19
CA MET A 301 -2.68 11.13 -3.82
C MET A 301 -1.65 10.70 -2.79
N GLU A 302 -0.99 9.57 -3.04
CA GLU A 302 -0.09 8.91 -2.10
C GLU A 302 0.85 7.94 -2.83
N ILE A 303 1.99 7.62 -2.21
CA ILE A 303 2.86 6.52 -2.59
C ILE A 303 3.00 5.54 -1.43
N SER A 304 2.91 4.26 -1.73
CA SER A 304 3.25 3.17 -0.80
C SER A 304 4.51 2.47 -1.31
N ALA A 305 5.62 2.64 -0.60
CA ALA A 305 6.94 2.14 -1.01
C ALA A 305 7.17 0.65 -0.65
N ARG A 306 6.14 -0.16 -0.79
CA ARG A 306 6.07 -1.58 -0.38
C ARG A 306 4.91 -2.29 -1.08
N ILE A 307 4.79 -3.60 -0.85
CA ILE A 307 3.61 -4.37 -1.27
C ILE A 307 2.35 -3.85 -0.55
N VAL A 308 1.30 -3.63 -1.32
CA VAL A 308 -0.04 -3.28 -0.84
C VAL A 308 -1.08 -4.30 -1.34
N ALA A 309 -2.31 -4.18 -0.89
CA ALA A 309 -3.40 -5.00 -1.43
C ALA A 309 -3.55 -4.72 -2.93
N GLY A 310 -3.69 -5.76 -3.73
CA GLY A 310 -3.82 -5.63 -5.20
C GLY A 310 -2.50 -5.66 -5.99
N THR A 311 -1.34 -5.69 -5.27
CA THR A 311 -0.01 -5.84 -5.92
C THR A 311 0.14 -7.18 -6.60
#